data_50ff8dba595cdaeb30c813faa6387451
#
_entry.id   50ff8dba595cdaeb30c813faa6387451
#
_cell.length_a   1.000
_cell.length_b   1.000
_cell.length_c   1.000
_cell.angle_alpha   90.00
_cell.angle_beta   90.00
_cell.angle_gamma   90.00
#
_symmetry.space_group_name_H-M   'P 1'
#
loop_
_entity.id
_entity.type
_entity.pdbx_description
1 polymer ?
#
loop_
_entity_poly.entity_id
_entity_poly.type
_entity_poly.pdbx_seq_one_letter_code
_entity_poly.pdbx_strand_id
1 'polypeptide(L)'
;MWSHPRCLGAPVCRRQFLLAGVAAFGGALVPSFAGAQQAAAQITTIDLGGATLFQGAGGNVVAVGGPDGGLMIDGGLAANAEALLAEVRRATGSTRVHTLVNTHWHPEQTGANEIVARNGGVIFAHDKTKLAESNTVYSSVLFAGRLAPLPPAARPTKTTRGDGSMEFAGQPVDYGYMPAAHTDGDLYVHFPKMNLLAAGGVVSAVNWPLLDYRNGAWLGGRVRALQRLAGLVKPDTRVVPADGRVMTGAEIVRHRDMYQKLFTTMIGYLNMGLGPEDAVERNPLKEYTGEFGDPAAFTYGALKSMMIAYVPD
;
A
#
# COMPACT_ATOMS: atom_id res chain seq x y z
N MET A 1 59.06 -7.95 -2.09
CA MET A 1 58.76 -8.90 -3.18
C MET A 1 57.67 -9.83 -2.73
N TRP A 2 56.41 -9.48 -2.96
CA TRP A 2 55.26 -10.38 -2.77
C TRP A 2 54.32 -10.13 -3.94
N SER A 3 54.16 -11.16 -4.76
CA SER A 3 53.38 -11.19 -5.98
C SER A 3 51.90 -11.42 -5.67
N HIS A 4 51.03 -10.55 -6.21
CA HIS A 4 49.56 -10.76 -6.21
C HIS A 4 49.15 -11.77 -7.30
N PRO A 5 48.22 -12.69 -7.03
CA PRO A 5 47.54 -13.42 -8.08
C PRO A 5 46.39 -12.58 -8.67
N ARG A 6 46.26 -12.63 -9.98
CA ARG A 6 45.23 -11.97 -10.80
C ARG A 6 43.88 -12.68 -10.62
N CYS A 7 42.87 -11.96 -10.27
CA CYS A 7 41.47 -12.41 -10.41
C CYS A 7 41.02 -12.20 -11.86
N LEU A 8 40.71 -13.30 -12.53
CA LEU A 8 39.95 -13.33 -13.79
C LEU A 8 38.47 -13.47 -13.45
N GLY A 9 37.65 -12.60 -14.01
CA GLY A 9 36.19 -12.68 -13.89
C GLY A 9 35.53 -11.33 -14.08
N ALA A 10 35.32 -10.89 -15.35
CA ALA A 10 34.63 -9.66 -15.67
C ALA A 10 33.12 -9.82 -15.60
N PRO A 11 32.38 -8.91 -14.95
CA PRO A 11 30.93 -8.85 -15.10
C PRO A 11 30.56 -8.18 -16.43
N VAL A 12 29.65 -8.79 -17.18
CA VAL A 12 29.11 -8.31 -18.45
C VAL A 12 28.38 -6.98 -18.22
N CYS A 13 28.96 -5.89 -18.71
CA CYS A 13 28.39 -4.56 -18.70
C CYS A 13 27.39 -4.44 -19.86
N ARG A 14 26.09 -4.35 -19.56
CA ARG A 14 25.02 -4.00 -20.51
C ARG A 14 25.06 -2.50 -20.84
N ARG A 15 26.06 -2.06 -21.58
CA ARG A 15 26.11 -0.74 -22.22
C ARG A 15 26.88 -0.84 -23.52
N GLN A 16 26.21 -1.32 -24.58
CA GLN A 16 26.64 -1.07 -25.97
C GLN A 16 25.46 -1.38 -26.90
N PHE A 17 24.64 -0.37 -27.15
CA PHE A 17 23.92 -0.23 -28.42
C PHE A 17 23.57 1.25 -28.56
N LEU A 18 24.47 2.00 -29.13
CA LEU A 18 24.25 3.25 -29.85
C LEU A 18 25.60 3.74 -30.38
N LEU A 19 25.81 3.53 -31.68
CA LEU A 19 26.56 4.43 -32.56
C LEU A 19 27.00 3.66 -33.84
N ALA A 20 26.23 3.78 -34.89
CA ALA A 20 26.72 3.82 -36.26
C ALA A 20 25.58 4.18 -37.22
N GLY A 21 25.75 5.22 -37.99
CA GLY A 21 24.92 5.50 -39.16
C GLY A 21 24.53 6.97 -39.33
N VAL A 22 25.50 7.82 -39.77
CA VAL A 22 25.24 9.14 -40.31
C VAL A 22 25.12 9.03 -41.84
N ALA A 23 24.15 9.80 -42.38
CA ALA A 23 24.00 10.31 -43.72
C ALA A 23 23.11 9.54 -44.72
N ALA A 24 21.92 10.11 -44.95
CA ALA A 24 21.46 10.46 -46.31
C ALA A 24 20.23 11.39 -46.22
N PHE A 25 20.25 12.47 -46.96
CA PHE A 25 19.18 13.46 -47.14
C PHE A 25 17.93 12.81 -47.71
N GLY A 26 16.77 13.08 -47.09
CA GLY A 26 15.45 12.73 -47.60
C GLY A 26 14.42 13.27 -46.63
N GLY A 27 13.61 14.26 -47.04
CA GLY A 27 12.54 14.83 -46.25
C GLY A 27 11.56 13.74 -45.81
N ALA A 28 11.68 13.31 -44.55
CA ALA A 28 10.75 12.40 -43.92
C ALA A 28 9.91 13.21 -42.92
N LEU A 29 8.62 13.19 -43.14
CA LEU A 29 7.57 13.54 -42.22
C LEU A 29 7.95 13.06 -40.80
N VAL A 30 8.14 14.01 -39.87
CA VAL A 30 8.29 13.70 -38.45
C VAL A 30 7.01 12.99 -38.05
N PRO A 31 7.02 11.71 -37.65
CA PRO A 31 5.84 11.12 -37.05
C PRO A 31 5.58 11.91 -35.78
N SER A 32 4.46 12.63 -35.76
CA SER A 32 3.89 13.14 -34.52
C SER A 32 3.83 11.93 -33.58
N PHE A 33 4.59 11.99 -32.48
CA PHE A 33 4.33 11.12 -31.36
C PHE A 33 2.93 11.50 -30.85
N ALA A 34 1.90 10.93 -31.51
CA ALA A 34 0.59 10.82 -30.88
C ALA A 34 0.86 10.14 -29.56
N GLY A 35 0.71 10.87 -28.47
CA GLY A 35 0.87 10.33 -27.12
C GLY A 35 0.09 9.03 -27.07
N ALA A 36 0.74 7.96 -26.69
CA ALA A 36 0.07 6.71 -26.41
C ALA A 36 -0.98 7.06 -25.36
N GLN A 37 -2.22 7.16 -25.77
CA GLN A 37 -3.35 7.41 -24.90
C GLN A 37 -3.40 6.19 -23.99
N GLN A 38 -2.96 6.36 -22.75
CA GLN A 38 -2.94 5.30 -21.77
C GLN A 38 -4.37 4.76 -21.71
N ALA A 39 -4.57 3.50 -22.07
CA ALA A 39 -5.90 2.90 -22.07
C ALA A 39 -6.54 3.18 -20.72
N ALA A 40 -7.75 3.71 -20.71
CA ALA A 40 -8.47 4.03 -19.50
C ALA A 40 -8.49 2.79 -18.61
N ALA A 41 -8.14 2.94 -17.34
CA ALA A 41 -8.12 1.83 -16.40
C ALA A 41 -9.52 1.19 -16.36
N GLN A 42 -9.58 -0.11 -16.58
CA GLN A 42 -10.84 -0.85 -16.47
C GLN A 42 -11.13 -1.04 -14.98
N ILE A 43 -12.03 -0.21 -14.45
CA ILE A 43 -12.46 -0.29 -13.06
C ILE A 43 -13.62 -1.26 -12.96
N THR A 44 -13.47 -2.28 -12.15
CA THR A 44 -14.52 -3.27 -11.84
C THR A 44 -15.10 -3.00 -10.46
N THR A 45 -16.38 -3.36 -10.27
CA THR A 45 -17.11 -3.14 -9.03
C THR A 45 -17.58 -4.47 -8.44
N ILE A 46 -17.50 -4.58 -7.12
CA ILE A 46 -18.00 -5.73 -6.33
C ILE A 46 -18.91 -5.18 -5.24
N ASP A 47 -20.16 -5.67 -5.17
CA ASP A 47 -21.08 -5.34 -4.11
C ASP A 47 -20.65 -6.03 -2.80
N LEU A 48 -20.49 -5.24 -1.76
CA LEU A 48 -20.17 -5.67 -0.40
C LEU A 48 -21.36 -5.53 0.55
N GLY A 49 -22.61 -5.52 0.05
CA GLY A 49 -23.81 -5.40 0.88
C GLY A 49 -23.89 -4.07 1.64
N GLY A 50 -24.13 -3.00 0.91
CA GLY A 50 -24.20 -1.61 1.43
C GLY A 50 -22.93 -0.79 1.25
N ALA A 51 -21.84 -1.41 0.83
CA ALA A 51 -20.63 -0.76 0.32
C ALA A 51 -20.25 -1.36 -1.04
N THR A 52 -19.49 -0.65 -1.84
CA THR A 52 -18.97 -1.13 -3.13
C THR A 52 -17.45 -1.10 -3.10
N LEU A 53 -16.82 -2.21 -3.50
CA LEU A 53 -15.38 -2.29 -3.77
C LEU A 53 -15.13 -1.97 -5.24
N PHE A 54 -14.16 -1.11 -5.50
CA PHE A 54 -13.63 -0.76 -6.82
C PHE A 54 -12.22 -1.30 -6.95
N GLN A 55 -11.97 -2.05 -8.03
CA GLN A 55 -10.66 -2.61 -8.37
C GLN A 55 -10.20 -2.11 -9.74
N GLY A 56 -8.90 -2.10 -9.98
CA GLY A 56 -8.32 -1.59 -11.24
C GLY A 56 -7.92 -0.12 -11.19
N ALA A 57 -8.20 0.60 -10.09
CA ALA A 57 -7.78 2.00 -9.94
C ALA A 57 -6.31 2.15 -9.51
N GLY A 58 -5.56 1.07 -9.35
CA GLY A 58 -4.19 1.03 -8.85
C GLY A 58 -4.08 0.52 -7.42
N GLY A 59 -5.19 0.47 -6.70
CA GLY A 59 -5.41 -0.14 -5.40
C GLY A 59 -6.88 -0.43 -5.22
N ASN A 60 -7.24 -1.13 -4.17
CA ASN A 60 -8.64 -1.34 -3.77
C ASN A 60 -9.21 -0.05 -3.16
N VAL A 61 -10.42 0.29 -3.56
CA VAL A 61 -11.15 1.43 -3.03
C VAL A 61 -12.53 0.98 -2.59
N VAL A 62 -12.94 1.36 -1.39
CA VAL A 62 -14.28 1.06 -0.88
C VAL A 62 -15.09 2.35 -0.83
N ALA A 63 -16.33 2.32 -1.30
CA ALA A 63 -17.23 3.47 -1.13
C ALA A 63 -18.60 3.07 -0.61
N VAL A 64 -19.18 3.98 0.17
CA VAL A 64 -20.54 3.90 0.74
C VAL A 64 -21.28 5.16 0.34
N GLY A 65 -22.51 5.01 -0.18
CA GLY A 65 -23.38 6.15 -0.51
C GLY A 65 -23.97 6.81 0.73
N GLY A 66 -24.20 8.11 0.66
CA GLY A 66 -24.85 8.87 1.71
C GLY A 66 -25.59 10.09 1.15
N PRO A 67 -26.52 10.69 1.94
CA PRO A 67 -27.37 11.78 1.47
C PRO A 67 -26.57 13.04 1.08
N ASP A 68 -25.48 13.33 1.78
CA ASP A 68 -24.65 14.51 1.56
C ASP A 68 -23.41 14.25 0.69
N GLY A 69 -23.32 13.06 0.11
CA GLY A 69 -22.20 12.57 -0.68
C GLY A 69 -21.69 11.22 -0.18
N GLY A 70 -20.72 10.62 -0.88
CA GLY A 70 -20.16 9.33 -0.53
C GLY A 70 -19.05 9.40 0.52
N LEU A 71 -18.88 8.33 1.33
CA LEU A 71 -17.68 8.04 2.08
C LEU A 71 -16.83 7.11 1.24
N MET A 72 -15.55 7.43 1.04
CA MET A 72 -14.60 6.65 0.28
C MET A 72 -13.39 6.28 1.13
N ILE A 73 -12.93 5.05 1.04
CA ILE A 73 -11.71 4.56 1.71
C ILE A 73 -10.69 4.28 0.63
N ASP A 74 -9.59 5.01 0.68
CA ASP A 74 -8.53 5.10 -0.32
C ASP A 74 -8.98 5.69 -1.67
N GLY A 75 -8.03 6.12 -2.51
CA GLY A 75 -8.29 6.94 -3.68
C GLY A 75 -7.73 6.43 -5.00
N GLY A 76 -7.13 5.23 -5.02
CA GLY A 76 -6.46 4.74 -6.23
C GLY A 76 -5.27 5.62 -6.63
N LEU A 77 -4.69 5.34 -7.80
CA LEU A 77 -3.65 6.15 -8.42
C LEU A 77 -4.23 7.43 -9.05
N ALA A 78 -3.48 8.52 -9.02
CA ALA A 78 -3.89 9.81 -9.59
C ALA A 78 -4.27 9.72 -11.07
N ALA A 79 -3.57 8.90 -11.85
CA ALA A 79 -3.87 8.70 -13.27
C ALA A 79 -5.28 8.09 -13.52
N ASN A 80 -5.84 7.41 -12.53
CA ASN A 80 -7.14 6.72 -12.61
C ASN A 80 -8.25 7.45 -11.84
N ALA A 81 -7.94 8.56 -11.17
CA ALA A 81 -8.83 9.21 -10.21
C ALA A 81 -10.16 9.69 -10.83
N GLU A 82 -10.13 10.28 -12.02
CA GLU A 82 -11.34 10.74 -12.72
C GLU A 82 -12.27 9.56 -13.06
N ALA A 83 -11.72 8.48 -13.62
CA ALA A 83 -12.49 7.28 -13.95
C ALA A 83 -13.04 6.62 -12.68
N LEU A 84 -12.23 6.51 -11.63
CA LEU A 84 -12.65 5.98 -10.34
C LEU A 84 -13.82 6.78 -9.75
N LEU A 85 -13.70 8.10 -9.70
CA LEU A 85 -14.75 8.96 -9.13
C LEU A 85 -16.05 8.94 -9.98
N ALA A 86 -15.96 8.74 -11.30
CA ALA A 86 -17.13 8.53 -12.12
C ALA A 86 -17.86 7.23 -11.73
N GLU A 87 -17.13 6.13 -11.56
CA GLU A 87 -17.69 4.85 -11.12
C GLU A 87 -18.22 4.89 -9.69
N VAL A 88 -17.54 5.59 -8.78
CA VAL A 88 -18.01 5.81 -7.38
C VAL A 88 -19.36 6.54 -7.40
N ARG A 89 -19.50 7.62 -8.16
CA ARG A 89 -20.79 8.33 -8.29
C ARG A 89 -21.89 7.43 -8.85
N ARG A 90 -21.56 6.65 -9.88
CA ARG A 90 -22.53 5.73 -10.52
C ARG A 90 -23.00 4.65 -9.53
N ALA A 91 -22.09 4.01 -8.80
CA ALA A 91 -22.40 2.90 -7.91
C ALA A 91 -23.07 3.33 -6.61
N THR A 92 -22.70 4.49 -6.08
CA THR A 92 -23.22 4.99 -4.79
C THR A 92 -24.44 5.90 -4.94
N GLY A 93 -24.76 6.37 -6.14
CA GLY A 93 -25.78 7.40 -6.37
C GLY A 93 -25.42 8.78 -5.82
N SER A 94 -24.22 8.95 -5.31
CA SER A 94 -23.76 10.20 -4.68
C SER A 94 -23.19 11.15 -5.72
N THR A 95 -23.53 12.43 -5.63
CA THR A 95 -23.04 13.46 -6.57
C THR A 95 -21.57 13.83 -6.34
N ARG A 96 -21.06 13.64 -5.13
CA ARG A 96 -19.70 13.95 -4.72
C ARG A 96 -19.20 12.96 -3.66
N VAL A 97 -17.90 12.94 -3.41
CA VAL A 97 -17.31 12.32 -2.22
C VAL A 97 -17.34 13.38 -1.10
N HIS A 98 -18.05 13.07 0.00
CA HIS A 98 -18.10 13.92 1.19
C HIS A 98 -16.81 13.77 2.01
N THR A 99 -16.38 12.51 2.23
CA THR A 99 -15.16 12.20 2.98
C THR A 99 -14.36 11.11 2.26
N LEU A 100 -13.08 11.35 2.05
CA LEU A 100 -12.11 10.36 1.62
C LEU A 100 -11.17 10.06 2.80
N VAL A 101 -11.13 8.81 3.24
CA VAL A 101 -10.18 8.33 4.25
C VAL A 101 -9.00 7.70 3.55
N ASN A 102 -7.79 8.21 3.77
CA ASN A 102 -6.58 7.52 3.35
C ASN A 102 -6.12 6.57 4.46
N THR A 103 -6.03 5.28 4.15
CA THR A 103 -5.52 4.29 5.09
C THR A 103 -4.04 4.50 5.37
N HIS A 104 -3.29 4.98 4.39
CA HIS A 104 -1.89 5.38 4.50
C HIS A 104 -1.50 6.30 3.32
N TRP A 105 -0.24 6.75 3.28
CA TRP A 105 0.23 7.81 2.37
C TRP A 105 0.69 7.35 0.99
N HIS A 106 0.67 6.05 0.65
CA HIS A 106 1.18 5.59 -0.64
C HIS A 106 0.35 6.13 -1.82
N PRO A 107 0.97 6.31 -3.01
CA PRO A 107 0.30 6.95 -4.16
C PRO A 107 -0.99 6.27 -4.61
N GLU A 108 -1.07 4.95 -4.46
CA GLU A 108 -2.23 4.13 -4.80
C GLU A 108 -3.41 4.28 -3.83
N GLN A 109 -3.23 5.01 -2.73
CA GLN A 109 -4.29 5.35 -1.76
C GLN A 109 -4.71 6.81 -1.83
N THR A 110 -3.85 7.68 -2.35
CA THR A 110 -4.02 9.14 -2.24
C THR A 110 -4.37 9.83 -3.55
N GLY A 111 -4.41 9.08 -4.66
CA GLY A 111 -4.51 9.66 -6.00
C GLY A 111 -5.76 10.49 -6.27
N ALA A 112 -6.90 10.19 -5.63
CA ALA A 112 -8.11 10.99 -5.79
C ALA A 112 -8.19 12.22 -4.86
N ASN A 113 -7.25 12.40 -3.93
CA ASN A 113 -7.30 13.44 -2.89
C ASN A 113 -7.55 14.83 -3.48
N GLU A 114 -6.78 15.22 -4.49
CA GLU A 114 -6.87 16.57 -5.07
C GLU A 114 -8.24 16.86 -5.68
N ILE A 115 -8.81 15.90 -6.41
CA ILE A 115 -10.11 16.07 -7.06
C ILE A 115 -11.22 16.10 -6.02
N VAL A 116 -11.15 15.24 -5.00
CA VAL A 116 -12.12 15.21 -3.90
C VAL A 116 -12.09 16.52 -3.14
N ALA A 117 -10.92 17.03 -2.78
CA ALA A 117 -10.77 18.31 -2.05
C ALA A 117 -11.26 19.49 -2.88
N ARG A 118 -10.93 19.56 -4.18
CA ARG A 118 -11.44 20.62 -5.08
C ARG A 118 -12.98 20.63 -5.17
N ASN A 119 -13.60 19.48 -5.02
CA ASN A 119 -15.06 19.35 -4.99
C ASN A 119 -15.67 19.51 -3.57
N GLY A 120 -14.92 20.06 -2.62
CA GLY A 120 -15.36 20.35 -1.27
C GLY A 120 -15.46 19.13 -0.35
N GLY A 121 -14.84 18.02 -0.70
CA GLY A 121 -14.72 16.83 0.14
C GLY A 121 -13.63 17.00 1.21
N VAL A 122 -13.78 16.28 2.31
CA VAL A 122 -12.82 16.21 3.41
C VAL A 122 -11.86 15.06 3.16
N ILE A 123 -10.55 15.33 3.21
CA ILE A 123 -9.53 14.28 3.25
C ILE A 123 -9.20 14.00 4.72
N PHE A 124 -9.40 12.75 5.15
CA PHE A 124 -9.17 12.29 6.52
C PHE A 124 -8.06 11.24 6.54
N ALA A 125 -7.08 11.39 7.43
CA ALA A 125 -5.98 10.44 7.58
C ALA A 125 -5.37 10.48 8.99
N HIS A 126 -4.37 9.63 9.26
CA HIS A 126 -3.53 9.78 10.44
C HIS A 126 -2.58 11.00 10.29
N ASP A 127 -2.22 11.67 11.40
CA ASP A 127 -1.28 12.81 11.40
C ASP A 127 0.04 12.49 10.68
N LYS A 128 0.57 11.29 10.84
CA LYS A 128 1.82 10.86 10.20
C LYS A 128 1.66 10.67 8.68
N THR A 129 0.50 10.19 8.23
CA THR A 129 0.15 10.17 6.80
C THR A 129 0.19 11.57 6.22
N LYS A 130 -0.47 12.55 6.88
CA LYS A 130 -0.40 13.95 6.48
C LYS A 130 1.03 14.49 6.47
N LEU A 131 1.86 14.10 7.46
CA LEU A 131 3.26 14.51 7.52
C LEU A 131 4.04 13.98 6.32
N ALA A 132 3.89 12.70 5.98
CA ALA A 132 4.51 12.10 4.81
C ALA A 132 4.09 12.80 3.51
N GLU A 133 2.80 13.03 3.31
CA GLU A 133 2.26 13.74 2.13
C GLU A 133 2.70 15.21 2.06
N SER A 134 3.12 15.80 3.17
CA SER A 134 3.56 17.20 3.23
C SER A 134 5.05 17.37 3.00
N ASN A 135 5.82 16.30 2.95
CA ASN A 135 7.27 16.31 2.82
C ASN A 135 7.74 15.43 1.66
N THR A 136 9.01 15.58 1.30
CA THR A 136 9.66 14.63 0.38
C THR A 136 9.89 13.32 1.12
N VAL A 137 9.36 12.23 0.58
CA VAL A 137 9.54 10.88 1.12
C VAL A 137 10.54 10.10 0.26
N TYR A 138 11.44 9.39 0.91
CA TYR A 138 12.40 8.49 0.28
C TYR A 138 12.03 7.06 0.61
N SER A 139 11.80 6.23 -0.40
CA SER A 139 11.62 4.80 -0.21
C SER A 139 12.33 4.03 -1.32
N SER A 140 13.37 3.29 -0.96
CA SER A 140 14.04 2.38 -1.89
C SER A 140 13.32 1.02 -2.00
N VAL A 141 12.29 0.83 -1.21
CA VAL A 141 11.49 -0.40 -1.16
C VAL A 141 10.32 -0.32 -2.13
N LEU A 142 9.71 0.87 -2.25
CA LEU A 142 8.55 1.12 -3.12
C LEU A 142 8.95 1.60 -4.53
N PHE A 143 9.92 2.50 -4.60
CA PHE A 143 10.32 3.14 -5.84
C PHE A 143 11.79 3.58 -5.76
N ALA A 144 12.46 3.59 -6.91
CA ALA A 144 13.83 4.08 -6.98
C ALA A 144 13.82 5.62 -6.95
N GLY A 145 13.94 6.21 -5.75
CA GLY A 145 14.09 7.65 -5.64
C GLY A 145 13.28 8.30 -4.53
N ARG A 146 12.67 9.43 -4.86
CA ARG A 146 11.89 10.24 -3.93
C ARG A 146 10.51 10.57 -4.49
N LEU A 147 9.52 10.64 -3.61
CA LEU A 147 8.21 11.24 -3.87
C LEU A 147 8.21 12.69 -3.41
N ALA A 148 7.79 13.57 -4.31
CA ALA A 148 7.56 14.98 -3.96
C ALA A 148 6.33 15.09 -3.05
N PRO A 149 6.26 16.14 -2.20
CA PRO A 149 5.06 16.42 -1.42
C PRO A 149 3.84 16.56 -2.31
N LEU A 150 2.68 16.11 -1.83
CA LEU A 150 1.41 16.40 -2.49
C LEU A 150 1.13 17.92 -2.49
N PRO A 151 0.41 18.42 -3.51
CA PRO A 151 -0.09 19.79 -3.48
C PRO A 151 -0.86 20.07 -2.17
N PRO A 152 -0.78 21.28 -1.61
CA PRO A 152 -1.47 21.59 -0.34
C PRO A 152 -2.97 21.24 -0.34
N ALA A 153 -3.66 21.43 -1.47
CA ALA A 153 -5.07 21.08 -1.63
C ALA A 153 -5.36 19.57 -1.60
N ALA A 154 -4.37 18.72 -1.87
CA ALA A 154 -4.51 17.27 -1.88
C ALA A 154 -4.18 16.62 -0.52
N ARG A 155 -3.71 17.40 0.45
CA ARG A 155 -3.30 16.88 1.77
C ARG A 155 -4.50 16.75 2.70
N PRO A 156 -4.45 15.86 3.72
CA PRO A 156 -5.50 15.71 4.70
C PRO A 156 -5.86 17.02 5.38
N THR A 157 -7.15 17.36 5.33
CA THR A 157 -7.72 18.54 6.00
C THR A 157 -8.17 18.22 7.42
N LYS A 158 -8.47 16.93 7.68
CA LYS A 158 -8.84 16.41 9.00
C LYS A 158 -7.95 15.23 9.34
N THR A 159 -7.45 15.18 10.56
CA THR A 159 -6.53 14.10 10.98
C THR A 159 -6.93 13.49 12.31
N THR A 160 -6.37 12.30 12.59
CA THR A 160 -6.43 11.62 13.89
C THR A 160 -5.05 11.21 14.36
N ARG A 161 -4.89 11.01 15.67
CA ARG A 161 -3.69 10.42 16.29
C ARG A 161 -3.92 9.04 16.86
N GLY A 162 -5.16 8.54 16.78
CA GLY A 162 -5.52 7.27 17.38
C GLY A 162 -6.86 6.78 16.86
N ASP A 163 -7.51 5.99 17.67
CA ASP A 163 -8.79 5.39 17.37
C ASP A 163 -9.93 6.38 17.52
N GLY A 164 -11.01 6.09 16.84
CA GLY A 164 -12.25 6.84 16.96
C GLY A 164 -13.36 6.22 16.13
N SER A 165 -14.48 6.91 16.14
CA SER A 165 -15.63 6.57 15.31
C SER A 165 -16.18 7.85 14.69
N MET A 166 -16.74 7.71 13.49
CA MET A 166 -17.57 8.73 12.86
C MET A 166 -18.91 8.11 12.52
N GLU A 167 -19.93 8.94 12.44
CA GLU A 167 -21.21 8.50 11.90
C GLU A 167 -21.28 8.86 10.41
N PHE A 168 -21.71 7.90 9.60
CA PHE A 168 -21.92 8.11 8.17
C PHE A 168 -23.19 7.41 7.71
N ALA A 169 -24.13 8.15 7.10
CA ALA A 169 -25.41 7.64 6.62
C ALA A 169 -26.19 6.81 7.68
N GLY A 170 -26.20 7.25 8.93
CA GLY A 170 -26.87 6.57 10.06
C GLY A 170 -26.16 5.30 10.54
N GLN A 171 -24.89 5.14 10.23
CA GLN A 171 -24.11 3.98 10.63
C GLN A 171 -22.80 4.41 11.30
N PRO A 172 -22.38 3.71 12.38
CA PRO A 172 -21.05 3.90 12.94
C PRO A 172 -20.00 3.36 11.95
N VAL A 173 -18.95 4.15 11.79
CA VAL A 173 -17.74 3.80 11.02
C VAL A 173 -16.57 4.01 11.96
N ASP A 174 -16.03 2.91 12.45
CA ASP A 174 -14.91 2.93 13.36
C ASP A 174 -13.59 2.97 12.57
N TYR A 175 -12.63 3.69 13.09
CA TYR A 175 -11.27 3.70 12.54
C TYR A 175 -10.25 3.55 13.66
N GLY A 176 -9.09 3.01 13.31
CA GLY A 176 -8.05 2.87 14.32
C GLY A 176 -6.65 2.85 13.75
N TYR A 177 -5.75 3.40 14.57
CA TYR A 177 -4.35 3.51 14.24
C TYR A 177 -3.59 2.21 14.45
N MET A 178 -2.82 1.80 13.46
CA MET A 178 -1.96 0.62 13.46
C MET A 178 -0.49 1.06 13.39
N PRO A 179 0.14 1.38 14.51
CA PRO A 179 1.46 2.00 14.51
C PRO A 179 2.52 1.10 13.90
N ALA A 180 3.28 1.66 12.94
CA ALA A 180 4.45 1.05 12.34
C ALA A 180 4.20 -0.33 11.69
N ALA A 181 3.04 -0.53 11.04
CA ALA A 181 2.64 -1.81 10.48
C ALA A 181 3.05 -2.00 9.02
N HIS A 182 2.57 -1.17 8.11
CA HIS A 182 2.90 -1.11 6.69
C HIS A 182 3.67 0.17 6.36
N THR A 183 3.23 1.27 6.95
CA THR A 183 3.92 2.55 7.11
C THR A 183 3.90 2.93 8.60
N ASP A 184 4.26 4.15 8.94
CA ASP A 184 4.11 4.66 10.31
C ASP A 184 2.75 5.33 10.57
N GLY A 185 1.90 5.51 9.55
CA GLY A 185 0.63 6.22 9.61
C GLY A 185 -0.62 5.41 9.25
N ASP A 186 -0.58 4.08 9.40
CA ASP A 186 -1.64 3.21 8.93
C ASP A 186 -2.93 3.31 9.74
N LEU A 187 -4.07 3.38 9.05
CA LEU A 187 -5.42 3.25 9.60
C LEU A 187 -6.13 2.02 9.03
N TYR A 188 -6.93 1.37 9.86
CA TYR A 188 -8.05 0.55 9.38
C TYR A 188 -9.35 1.34 9.45
N VAL A 189 -10.34 0.93 8.64
CA VAL A 189 -11.72 1.43 8.72
C VAL A 189 -12.67 0.24 8.83
N HIS A 190 -13.49 0.22 9.86
CA HIS A 190 -14.40 -0.88 10.18
C HIS A 190 -15.86 -0.42 10.14
N PHE A 191 -16.66 -1.16 9.44
CA PHE A 191 -18.11 -0.99 9.32
C PHE A 191 -18.81 -2.12 10.07
N PRO A 192 -19.05 -2.01 11.39
CA PRO A 192 -19.52 -3.12 12.20
C PRO A 192 -20.88 -3.65 11.76
N LYS A 193 -21.82 -2.78 11.37
CA LYS A 193 -23.14 -3.19 10.88
C LYS A 193 -23.09 -3.93 9.53
N MET A 194 -22.06 -3.67 8.72
CA MET A 194 -21.86 -4.33 7.42
C MET A 194 -20.99 -5.59 7.53
N ASN A 195 -20.43 -5.91 8.69
CA ASN A 195 -19.41 -6.94 8.86
C ASN A 195 -18.27 -6.81 7.83
N LEU A 196 -17.73 -5.58 7.70
CA LEU A 196 -16.75 -5.18 6.69
C LEU A 196 -15.60 -4.40 7.32
N LEU A 197 -14.36 -4.75 6.95
CA LEU A 197 -13.14 -4.12 7.41
C LEU A 197 -12.26 -3.75 6.21
N ALA A 198 -11.90 -2.49 6.04
CA ALA A 198 -10.83 -2.05 5.16
C ALA A 198 -9.53 -2.00 5.97
N ALA A 199 -8.57 -2.86 5.62
CA ALA A 199 -7.35 -3.10 6.39
C ALA A 199 -6.11 -2.37 5.84
N GLY A 200 -6.25 -1.65 4.70
CA GLY A 200 -5.13 -0.97 4.05
C GLY A 200 -3.99 -1.92 3.68
N GLY A 201 -2.77 -1.41 3.70
CA GLY A 201 -1.56 -2.15 3.29
C GLY A 201 -1.01 -3.16 4.29
N VAL A 202 -1.69 -3.35 5.44
CA VAL A 202 -1.23 -4.28 6.48
C VAL A 202 -1.36 -5.74 6.05
N VAL A 203 -2.34 -6.04 5.21
CA VAL A 203 -2.59 -7.39 4.66
C VAL A 203 -2.61 -7.36 3.14
N SER A 204 -2.29 -8.48 2.52
CA SER A 204 -2.48 -8.74 1.10
C SER A 204 -3.04 -10.13 0.89
N ALA A 205 -3.83 -10.29 -0.17
CA ALA A 205 -4.43 -11.56 -0.56
C ALA A 205 -3.63 -12.29 -1.64
N VAL A 206 -2.61 -11.66 -2.24
CA VAL A 206 -2.00 -12.11 -3.50
C VAL A 206 -0.47 -12.07 -3.50
N ASN A 207 0.14 -11.33 -2.57
CA ASN A 207 1.59 -11.17 -2.51
C ASN A 207 2.06 -10.92 -1.06
N TRP A 208 3.36 -10.86 -0.87
CA TRP A 208 3.94 -10.42 0.41
C TRP A 208 3.70 -8.92 0.56
N PRO A 209 2.88 -8.47 1.55
CA PRO A 209 2.61 -7.06 1.72
C PRO A 209 3.87 -6.32 2.12
N LEU A 210 4.13 -5.21 1.45
CA LEU A 210 5.32 -4.40 1.66
C LEU A 210 5.50 -4.03 3.13
N LEU A 211 6.76 -3.96 3.55
CA LEU A 211 7.19 -3.44 4.84
C LEU A 211 8.06 -2.20 4.57
N ASP A 212 7.46 -1.01 4.62
CA ASP A 212 8.20 0.23 4.35
C ASP A 212 9.01 0.66 5.57
N TYR A 213 10.04 -0.14 5.88
CA TYR A 213 10.86 0.06 7.08
C TYR A 213 11.68 1.35 7.05
N ARG A 214 11.86 1.98 5.89
CA ARG A 214 12.50 3.29 5.80
C ARG A 214 11.57 4.43 6.25
N ASN A 215 10.28 4.19 6.21
CA ASN A 215 9.23 5.12 6.65
C ASN A 215 8.46 4.58 7.86
N GLY A 216 9.18 3.91 8.76
CA GLY A 216 8.74 3.57 10.10
C GLY A 216 8.03 2.23 10.26
N ALA A 217 7.77 1.47 9.19
CA ALA A 217 7.21 0.13 9.33
C ALA A 217 8.23 -0.87 9.87
N TRP A 218 7.78 -1.88 10.59
CA TRP A 218 8.61 -3.01 11.00
C TRP A 218 7.77 -4.25 11.32
N LEU A 219 8.41 -5.43 11.29
CA LEU A 219 7.71 -6.71 11.45
C LEU A 219 6.90 -6.80 12.76
N GLY A 220 7.43 -6.31 13.88
CA GLY A 220 6.70 -6.29 15.16
C GLY A 220 5.49 -5.35 15.16
N GLY A 221 5.55 -4.25 14.41
CA GLY A 221 4.40 -3.36 14.17
C GLY A 221 3.29 -4.08 13.42
N ARG A 222 3.65 -4.81 12.36
CA ARG A 222 2.71 -5.64 11.58
C ARG A 222 2.07 -6.73 12.42
N VAL A 223 2.84 -7.43 13.24
CA VAL A 223 2.30 -8.46 14.15
C VAL A 223 1.26 -7.87 15.08
N ARG A 224 1.55 -6.73 15.72
CA ARG A 224 0.58 -6.04 16.59
C ARG A 224 -0.67 -5.59 15.83
N ALA A 225 -0.51 -5.08 14.61
CA ALA A 225 -1.63 -4.69 13.77
C ALA A 225 -2.52 -5.89 13.45
N LEU A 226 -1.95 -7.02 13.05
CA LEU A 226 -2.70 -8.25 12.76
C LEU A 226 -3.38 -8.83 14.00
N GLN A 227 -2.75 -8.77 15.18
CA GLN A 227 -3.40 -9.13 16.45
C GLN A 227 -4.63 -8.27 16.70
N ARG A 228 -4.51 -6.96 16.45
CA ARG A 228 -5.62 -6.03 16.57
C ARG A 228 -6.74 -6.32 15.58
N LEU A 229 -6.43 -6.47 14.29
CA LEU A 229 -7.42 -6.80 13.27
C LEU A 229 -8.13 -8.12 13.55
N ALA A 230 -7.38 -9.15 13.99
CA ALA A 230 -7.96 -10.44 14.38
C ALA A 230 -8.94 -10.34 15.56
N GLY A 231 -8.77 -9.35 16.43
CA GLY A 231 -9.72 -9.07 17.53
C GLY A 231 -10.98 -8.34 17.10
N LEU A 232 -11.01 -7.75 15.90
CA LEU A 232 -12.16 -7.01 15.37
C LEU A 232 -13.06 -7.85 14.45
N VAL A 233 -12.53 -8.93 13.91
CA VAL A 233 -13.20 -9.71 12.86
C VAL A 233 -13.84 -10.98 13.40
N LYS A 234 -14.95 -11.38 12.78
CA LYS A 234 -15.53 -12.74 12.86
C LYS A 234 -14.97 -13.55 11.68
N PRO A 235 -15.06 -14.90 11.70
CA PRO A 235 -14.55 -15.73 10.60
C PRO A 235 -15.06 -15.32 9.21
N ASP A 236 -16.30 -14.86 9.12
CA ASP A 236 -17.01 -14.46 7.90
C ASP A 236 -16.90 -12.95 7.59
N THR A 237 -16.22 -12.17 8.41
CA THR A 237 -16.00 -10.74 8.13
C THR A 237 -15.29 -10.55 6.79
N ARG A 238 -15.86 -9.70 5.94
CA ARG A 238 -15.20 -9.30 4.68
C ARG A 238 -14.10 -8.31 4.97
N VAL A 239 -12.87 -8.68 4.61
CA VAL A 239 -11.71 -7.82 4.81
C VAL A 239 -11.15 -7.39 3.46
N VAL A 240 -11.11 -6.09 3.22
CA VAL A 240 -10.57 -5.49 2.01
C VAL A 240 -9.12 -5.07 2.27
N PRO A 241 -8.13 -5.71 1.64
CA PRO A 241 -6.74 -5.28 1.66
C PRO A 241 -6.52 -4.09 0.72
N ALA A 242 -5.34 -3.48 0.74
CA ALA A 242 -4.99 -2.41 -0.20
C ALA A 242 -5.01 -2.87 -1.66
N ASP A 243 -4.82 -4.15 -1.92
CA ASP A 243 -4.83 -4.75 -3.25
C ASP A 243 -5.40 -6.18 -3.24
N GLY A 244 -5.76 -6.68 -4.44
CA GLY A 244 -6.21 -8.06 -4.61
C GLY A 244 -7.67 -8.32 -4.20
N ARG A 245 -7.99 -9.58 -3.95
CA ARG A 245 -9.34 -10.02 -3.61
C ARG A 245 -9.76 -9.66 -2.19
N VAL A 246 -11.06 -9.66 -1.94
CA VAL A 246 -11.62 -9.64 -0.59
C VAL A 246 -11.18 -10.90 0.17
N MET A 247 -10.73 -10.70 1.39
CA MET A 247 -10.34 -11.75 2.34
C MET A 247 -11.44 -11.99 3.37
N THR A 248 -11.33 -13.08 4.09
CA THR A 248 -12.19 -13.39 5.24
C THR A 248 -11.48 -13.08 6.56
N GLY A 249 -12.26 -12.88 7.63
CA GLY A 249 -11.68 -12.73 8.97
C GLY A 249 -10.89 -13.97 9.43
N ALA A 250 -11.29 -15.17 8.98
CA ALA A 250 -10.53 -16.40 9.24
C ALA A 250 -9.12 -16.34 8.63
N GLU A 251 -8.97 -15.74 7.45
CA GLU A 251 -7.65 -15.54 6.82
C GLU A 251 -6.81 -14.54 7.61
N ILE A 252 -7.40 -13.50 8.19
CA ILE A 252 -6.68 -12.55 9.05
C ILE A 252 -6.11 -13.26 10.30
N VAL A 253 -6.88 -14.15 10.91
CA VAL A 253 -6.39 -14.96 12.05
C VAL A 253 -5.21 -15.83 11.62
N ARG A 254 -5.30 -16.49 10.46
CA ARG A 254 -4.21 -17.29 9.90
C ARG A 254 -2.96 -16.45 9.61
N HIS A 255 -3.12 -15.25 9.04
CA HIS A 255 -2.01 -14.31 8.79
C HIS A 255 -1.36 -13.85 10.11
N ARG A 256 -2.17 -13.53 11.14
CA ARG A 256 -1.65 -13.21 12.47
C ARG A 256 -0.73 -14.32 12.98
N ASP A 257 -1.14 -15.57 12.90
CA ASP A 257 -0.38 -16.70 13.41
C ASP A 257 0.91 -16.93 12.62
N MET A 258 0.84 -16.80 11.28
CA MET A 258 2.00 -16.88 10.39
C MET A 258 3.03 -15.78 10.72
N TYR A 259 2.60 -14.54 10.83
CA TYR A 259 3.51 -13.42 11.13
C TYR A 259 4.05 -13.44 12.55
N GLN A 260 3.28 -13.94 13.51
CA GLN A 260 3.75 -14.17 14.87
C GLN A 260 4.85 -15.25 14.90
N LYS A 261 4.66 -16.36 14.18
CA LYS A 261 5.69 -17.42 14.03
C LYS A 261 6.95 -16.85 13.38
N LEU A 262 6.80 -16.08 12.29
CA LEU A 262 7.92 -15.43 11.62
C LEU A 262 8.67 -14.50 12.57
N PHE A 263 7.97 -13.66 13.32
CA PHE A 263 8.58 -12.72 14.27
C PHE A 263 9.44 -13.45 15.32
N THR A 264 8.92 -14.53 15.90
CA THR A 264 9.65 -15.37 16.86
C THR A 264 10.90 -15.99 16.20
N THR A 265 10.78 -16.47 14.97
CA THR A 265 11.91 -17.03 14.20
C THR A 265 12.99 -15.97 13.96
N MET A 266 12.60 -14.75 13.56
CA MET A 266 13.53 -13.63 13.33
C MET A 266 14.25 -13.18 14.61
N ILE A 267 13.58 -13.19 15.77
CA ILE A 267 14.25 -12.97 17.07
C ILE A 267 15.32 -14.04 17.28
N GLY A 268 15.04 -15.30 17.01
CA GLY A 268 16.02 -16.38 17.08
C GLY A 268 17.24 -16.14 16.19
N TYR A 269 17.02 -15.65 14.97
CA TYR A 269 18.10 -15.30 14.05
C TYR A 269 18.96 -14.14 14.57
N LEU A 270 18.36 -13.08 15.08
CA LEU A 270 19.08 -11.96 15.68
C LEU A 270 19.92 -12.42 16.88
N ASN A 271 19.39 -13.28 17.75
CA ASN A 271 20.12 -13.84 18.89
C ASN A 271 21.31 -14.72 18.48
N MET A 272 21.29 -15.28 17.28
CA MET A 272 22.40 -16.02 16.67
C MET A 272 23.38 -15.12 15.91
N GLY A 273 23.14 -13.81 15.84
CA GLY A 273 23.96 -12.86 15.09
C GLY A 273 23.77 -12.94 13.58
N LEU A 274 22.66 -13.51 13.10
CA LEU A 274 22.38 -13.66 11.67
C LEU A 274 21.86 -12.35 11.08
N GLY A 275 22.28 -12.06 9.84
CA GLY A 275 21.84 -10.93 9.04
C GLY A 275 20.65 -11.23 8.12
N PRO A 276 20.16 -10.21 7.39
CA PRO A 276 19.06 -10.38 6.45
C PRO A 276 19.34 -11.41 5.34
N GLU A 277 20.56 -11.48 4.85
CA GLU A 277 21.02 -12.45 3.85
C GLU A 277 20.91 -13.88 4.36
N ASP A 278 21.36 -14.13 5.59
CA ASP A 278 21.26 -15.45 6.24
C ASP A 278 19.78 -15.86 6.42
N ALA A 279 18.91 -14.91 6.74
CA ALA A 279 17.48 -15.17 6.87
C ALA A 279 16.85 -15.59 5.53
N VAL A 280 17.26 -14.96 4.42
CA VAL A 280 16.82 -15.35 3.07
C VAL A 280 17.30 -16.76 2.74
N GLU A 281 18.55 -17.12 2.99
CA GLU A 281 19.07 -18.47 2.77
C GLU A 281 18.33 -19.55 3.55
N ARG A 282 17.94 -19.24 4.80
CA ARG A 282 17.16 -20.16 5.67
C ARG A 282 15.71 -20.32 5.25
N ASN A 283 15.20 -19.37 4.46
CA ASN A 283 13.85 -19.37 3.86
C ASN A 283 12.73 -19.80 4.82
N PRO A 284 12.48 -19.05 5.92
CA PRO A 284 11.50 -19.43 6.96
C PRO A 284 10.05 -19.41 6.46
N LEU A 285 9.79 -18.84 5.29
CA LEU A 285 8.48 -18.71 4.68
C LEU A 285 8.26 -19.64 3.48
N LYS A 286 9.14 -20.63 3.27
CA LYS A 286 9.07 -21.57 2.15
C LYS A 286 7.70 -22.22 1.97
N GLU A 287 7.04 -22.57 3.07
CA GLU A 287 5.72 -23.24 3.06
C GLU A 287 4.61 -22.37 2.45
N TYR A 288 4.79 -21.04 2.41
CA TYR A 288 3.80 -20.07 1.91
C TYR A 288 4.09 -19.61 0.46
N THR A 289 5.14 -20.10 -0.19
CA THR A 289 5.54 -19.67 -1.55
C THR A 289 4.42 -19.89 -2.57
N GLY A 290 3.64 -20.96 -2.43
CA GLY A 290 2.51 -21.24 -3.33
C GLY A 290 1.36 -20.23 -3.22
N GLU A 291 1.24 -19.53 -2.09
CA GLU A 291 0.19 -18.54 -1.85
C GLU A 291 0.64 -17.10 -2.18
N PHE A 292 1.85 -16.72 -1.75
CA PHE A 292 2.32 -15.32 -1.81
C PHE A 292 3.49 -15.10 -2.78
N GLY A 293 3.95 -16.15 -3.47
CA GLY A 293 5.14 -16.08 -4.32
C GLY A 293 6.45 -16.12 -3.52
N ASP A 294 7.55 -15.73 -4.18
CA ASP A 294 8.90 -15.75 -3.58
C ASP A 294 8.99 -14.83 -2.36
N PRO A 295 9.32 -15.37 -1.16
CA PRO A 295 9.40 -14.58 0.07
C PRO A 295 10.76 -13.87 0.27
N ALA A 296 11.74 -14.01 -0.62
CA ALA A 296 13.12 -13.56 -0.38
C ALA A 296 13.21 -12.07 -0.03
N ALA A 297 12.60 -11.20 -0.84
CA ALA A 297 12.62 -9.76 -0.61
C ALA A 297 11.90 -9.37 0.69
N PHE A 298 10.76 -10.02 0.98
CA PHE A 298 10.02 -9.79 2.21
C PHE A 298 10.80 -10.27 3.44
N THR A 299 11.41 -11.47 3.38
CA THR A 299 12.23 -12.05 4.46
C THR A 299 13.42 -11.14 4.79
N TYR A 300 14.11 -10.64 3.77
CA TYR A 300 15.18 -9.66 3.92
C TYR A 300 14.68 -8.40 4.65
N GLY A 301 13.60 -7.79 4.13
CA GLY A 301 13.00 -6.59 4.72
C GLY A 301 12.50 -6.80 6.14
N ALA A 302 11.95 -7.96 6.44
CA ALA A 302 11.43 -8.31 7.77
C ALA A 302 12.56 -8.28 8.82
N LEU A 303 13.68 -8.99 8.60
CA LEU A 303 14.80 -8.97 9.55
C LEU A 303 15.48 -7.59 9.58
N LYS A 304 15.68 -6.95 8.42
CA LYS A 304 16.25 -5.59 8.36
C LYS A 304 15.43 -4.58 9.15
N SER A 305 14.11 -4.65 9.07
CA SER A 305 13.20 -3.79 9.82
C SER A 305 13.34 -3.96 11.34
N MET A 306 13.57 -5.19 11.79
CA MET A 306 13.80 -5.48 13.22
C MET A 306 15.16 -4.94 13.69
N MET A 307 16.20 -5.10 12.88
CA MET A 307 17.52 -4.54 13.22
C MET A 307 17.44 -3.02 13.39
N ILE A 308 16.76 -2.30 12.49
CA ILE A 308 16.58 -0.85 12.57
C ILE A 308 15.74 -0.47 13.81
N ALA A 309 14.70 -1.25 14.15
CA ALA A 309 13.84 -0.96 15.30
C ALA A 309 14.50 -1.22 16.66
N TYR A 310 15.41 -2.19 16.73
CA TYR A 310 16.10 -2.54 17.99
C TYR A 310 17.48 -1.86 18.18
N VAL A 311 18.07 -1.42 17.10
CA VAL A 311 19.36 -0.69 17.11
C VAL A 311 19.16 0.58 16.29
N PRO A 312 18.45 1.60 16.83
CA PRO A 312 18.38 2.89 16.18
C PRO A 312 19.78 3.50 16.12
N ASP A 313 20.14 4.09 15.00
CA ASP A 313 21.39 4.82 14.77
C ASP A 313 21.51 6.02 15.72
#